data_eb22a27f34d10b28d47986820ef0e472
#
_entry.id   eb22a27f34d10b28d47986820ef0e472
#
_cell.length_a   1.000
_cell.length_b   1.000
_cell.length_c   1.000
_cell.angle_alpha   90.00
_cell.angle_beta   90.00
_cell.angle_gamma   90.00
#
_symmetry.space_group_name_H-M   'P 1'
#
loop_
_entity.id
_entity.type
_entity.pdbx_description
1 polymer ?
#
loop_
_entity_poly.entity_id
_entity_poly.type
_entity_poly.pdbx_seq_one_letter_code
_entity_poly.pdbx_strand_id
1 'polypeptide(L)'
;ETLKCYADLLCRYKINEWQLYIEHTYLFRNLSEAWRGDTPLTAEEIMELDRYCRARHIELIPSLSSFGHMYRILSTKTCCDLCELPDSEKIPFSYTYAGDHHTLNVSNPRAVDFIKSLITEYRALFTSKKFNICCDETFDLGKGRSKALADEKGEHALYMAHVVELCRWLLAQDVTPMFWGDIMWRHPEAYAEIPEGVICLNWGYLPEQRENEVRDLAQMGATQYVCPGVCTWNRWLPLTENSYKNNRAMCGHGRKYHAIGLLNTDWGDYGHICHPWFSVPGILYGAAFAWNAD
;
A
#
# COMPACT_ATOMS: atom_id res chain seq x y z
N GLU A 1 7.47 -9.24 -19.10
CA GLU A 1 7.65 -8.31 -20.24
C GLU A 1 6.81 -7.04 -20.08
N THR A 2 5.52 -7.14 -19.75
CA THR A 2 4.64 -5.97 -19.56
C THR A 2 5.19 -4.97 -18.54
N LEU A 3 5.69 -5.45 -17.39
CA LEU A 3 6.29 -4.57 -16.37
C LEU A 3 7.53 -3.83 -16.89
N LYS A 4 8.33 -4.42 -17.76
CA LYS A 4 9.45 -3.75 -18.40
C LYS A 4 9.00 -2.64 -19.35
N CYS A 5 7.92 -2.88 -20.10
CA CYS A 5 7.33 -1.82 -20.93
C CYS A 5 6.81 -0.64 -20.09
N TYR A 6 6.24 -0.91 -18.91
CA TYR A 6 5.88 0.14 -17.95
C TYR A 6 7.12 0.89 -17.45
N ALA A 7 8.19 0.19 -17.07
CA ALA A 7 9.43 0.83 -16.65
C ALA A 7 10.03 1.75 -17.74
N ASP A 8 9.96 1.35 -19.02
CA ASP A 8 10.36 2.19 -20.15
C ASP A 8 9.50 3.46 -20.27
N LEU A 9 8.18 3.32 -20.10
CA LEU A 9 7.25 4.44 -20.08
C LEU A 9 7.56 5.39 -18.91
N LEU A 10 7.67 4.87 -17.69
CA LEU A 10 7.96 5.66 -16.50
C LEU A 10 9.28 6.44 -16.64
N CYS A 11 10.33 5.80 -17.14
CA CYS A 11 11.61 6.43 -17.42
C CYS A 11 11.48 7.59 -18.42
N ARG A 12 10.73 7.39 -19.51
CA ARG A 12 10.50 8.42 -20.53
C ARG A 12 9.87 9.69 -19.96
N TYR A 13 8.98 9.53 -18.98
CA TYR A 13 8.29 10.65 -18.33
C TYR A 13 8.91 11.05 -16.99
N LYS A 14 10.15 10.61 -16.72
CA LYS A 14 10.95 10.99 -15.55
C LYS A 14 10.31 10.65 -14.20
N ILE A 15 9.52 9.61 -14.19
CA ILE A 15 9.03 9.00 -12.93
C ILE A 15 10.19 8.21 -12.35
N ASN A 16 10.60 8.53 -11.15
CA ASN A 16 11.83 8.04 -10.53
C ASN A 16 11.59 7.03 -9.39
N GLU A 17 10.34 6.79 -9.02
CA GLU A 17 9.94 5.79 -8.04
C GLU A 17 8.77 4.99 -8.58
N TRP A 18 8.77 3.70 -8.32
CA TRP A 18 7.68 2.79 -8.64
C TRP A 18 7.49 1.81 -7.50
N GLN A 19 6.26 1.67 -6.97
CA GLN A 19 5.95 0.69 -5.96
C GLN A 19 5.36 -0.57 -6.61
N LEU A 20 5.91 -1.73 -6.25
CA LEU A 20 5.37 -3.03 -6.61
C LEU A 20 4.53 -3.54 -5.42
N TYR A 21 3.23 -3.22 -5.46
CA TYR A 21 2.27 -3.65 -4.44
C TYR A 21 1.89 -5.10 -4.63
N ILE A 22 1.91 -5.85 -3.54
CA ILE A 22 1.43 -7.23 -3.48
C ILE A 22 0.59 -7.49 -2.22
N GLU A 23 -0.37 -8.39 -2.33
CA GLU A 23 -1.09 -9.02 -1.22
C GLU A 23 -0.58 -10.46 -1.03
N HIS A 24 -0.64 -11.27 -2.09
CA HIS A 24 -0.22 -12.67 -2.10
C HIS A 24 0.48 -13.07 -3.41
N THR A 25 0.63 -12.14 -4.34
CA THR A 25 1.07 -12.39 -5.72
C THR A 25 2.60 -12.48 -5.88
N TYR A 26 3.31 -12.74 -4.78
CA TYR A 26 4.69 -13.18 -4.77
C TYR A 26 4.79 -14.62 -4.27
N LEU A 27 5.73 -15.39 -4.77
CA LEU A 27 5.93 -16.80 -4.46
C LEU A 27 6.65 -16.99 -3.11
N PHE A 28 5.97 -16.60 -2.01
CA PHE A 28 6.48 -16.80 -0.65
C PHE A 28 6.73 -18.29 -0.37
N ARG A 29 7.88 -18.62 0.21
CA ARG A 29 8.36 -20.00 0.41
C ARG A 29 7.40 -20.89 1.18
N ASN A 30 6.75 -20.38 2.21
CA ASN A 30 5.91 -21.17 3.11
C ASN A 30 4.41 -20.88 2.96
N LEU A 31 3.99 -20.20 1.89
CA LEU A 31 2.59 -19.79 1.66
C LEU A 31 2.00 -20.42 0.38
N SER A 32 2.39 -21.64 0.03
CA SER A 32 1.91 -22.29 -1.19
C SER A 32 0.39 -22.45 -1.25
N GLU A 33 -0.29 -22.50 -0.12
CA GLU A 33 -1.77 -22.50 -0.07
C GLU A 33 -2.36 -21.18 -0.56
N ALA A 34 -1.69 -20.03 -0.31
CA ALA A 34 -2.16 -18.71 -0.70
C ALA A 34 -2.05 -18.46 -2.20
N TRP A 35 -0.94 -18.89 -2.82
CA TRP A 35 -0.68 -18.61 -4.24
C TRP A 35 -0.91 -19.79 -5.18
N ARG A 36 -1.29 -20.97 -4.66
CA ARG A 36 -1.57 -22.15 -5.49
C ARG A 36 -2.74 -21.89 -6.44
N GLY A 37 -2.50 -22.10 -7.72
CA GLY A 37 -3.48 -21.87 -8.79
C GLY A 37 -3.41 -20.48 -9.42
N ASP A 38 -2.58 -19.61 -8.88
CA ASP A 38 -2.27 -18.29 -9.43
C ASP A 38 -0.90 -18.29 -10.14
N THR A 39 -0.51 -17.16 -10.69
CA THR A 39 0.81 -16.95 -11.33
C THR A 39 1.59 -15.87 -10.61
N PRO A 40 2.03 -16.12 -9.35
CA PRO A 40 2.76 -15.13 -8.58
C PRO A 40 4.13 -14.84 -9.19
N LEU A 41 4.65 -13.64 -8.96
CA LEU A 41 6.01 -13.28 -9.34
C LEU A 41 7.03 -14.11 -8.56
N THR A 42 8.07 -14.56 -9.24
CA THR A 42 9.20 -15.24 -8.62
C THR A 42 10.26 -14.25 -8.10
N ALA A 43 11.15 -14.71 -7.25
CA ALA A 43 12.27 -13.91 -6.76
C ALA A 43 13.17 -13.41 -7.91
N GLU A 44 13.43 -14.29 -8.89
CA GLU A 44 14.25 -13.97 -10.05
C GLU A 44 13.62 -12.88 -10.92
N GLU A 45 12.30 -12.95 -11.14
CA GLU A 45 11.55 -11.93 -11.92
C GLU A 45 11.58 -10.58 -11.24
N ILE A 46 11.43 -10.53 -9.91
CA ILE A 46 11.48 -9.28 -9.14
C ILE A 46 12.89 -8.70 -9.18
N MET A 47 13.94 -9.50 -8.91
CA MET A 47 15.33 -9.03 -8.98
C MET A 47 15.72 -8.58 -10.39
N GLU A 48 15.17 -9.21 -11.43
CA GLU A 48 15.36 -8.77 -12.81
C GLU A 48 14.68 -7.42 -13.06
N LEU A 49 13.45 -7.25 -12.55
CA LEU A 49 12.73 -5.99 -12.67
C LEU A 49 13.44 -4.86 -11.89
N ASP A 50 13.94 -5.13 -10.68
CA ASP A 50 14.71 -4.15 -9.89
C ASP A 50 15.94 -3.66 -10.67
N ARG A 51 16.73 -4.59 -11.23
CA ARG A 51 17.88 -4.21 -12.07
C ARG A 51 17.47 -3.41 -13.32
N TYR A 52 16.35 -3.79 -13.93
CA TYR A 52 15.81 -3.12 -15.11
C TYR A 52 15.38 -1.68 -14.81
N CYS A 53 14.71 -1.47 -13.67
CA CYS A 53 14.30 -0.16 -13.16
C CYS A 53 15.51 0.71 -12.83
N ARG A 54 16.50 0.18 -12.09
CA ARG A 54 17.73 0.91 -11.75
C ARG A 54 18.49 1.42 -12.97
N ALA A 55 18.59 0.61 -14.01
CA ALA A 55 19.21 1.04 -15.27
C ALA A 55 18.48 2.20 -15.96
N ARG A 56 17.26 2.52 -15.47
CA ARG A 56 16.38 3.61 -15.94
C ARG A 56 16.22 4.73 -14.92
N HIS A 57 17.03 4.74 -13.88
CA HIS A 57 16.95 5.69 -12.78
C HIS A 57 15.59 5.66 -12.05
N ILE A 58 14.98 4.48 -11.98
CA ILE A 58 13.75 4.22 -11.21
C ILE A 58 14.10 3.39 -10.00
N GLU A 59 13.76 3.86 -8.81
CA GLU A 59 13.78 3.08 -7.58
C GLU A 59 12.52 2.20 -7.55
N LEU A 60 12.69 0.88 -7.59
CA LEU A 60 11.59 -0.06 -7.40
C LEU A 60 11.42 -0.32 -5.90
N ILE A 61 10.30 0.12 -5.34
CA ILE A 61 10.03 0.07 -3.91
C ILE A 61 9.11 -1.12 -3.61
N PRO A 62 9.48 -2.02 -2.68
CA PRO A 62 8.59 -3.08 -2.22
C PRO A 62 7.41 -2.52 -1.45
N SER A 63 6.21 -3.05 -1.73
CA SER A 63 4.96 -2.69 -1.06
C SER A 63 4.18 -3.97 -0.78
N LEU A 64 3.90 -4.26 0.49
CA LEU A 64 3.28 -5.49 0.94
C LEU A 64 2.17 -5.20 1.94
N SER A 65 0.97 -5.74 1.68
CA SER A 65 -0.11 -5.75 2.67
C SER A 65 0.32 -6.49 3.93
N SER A 66 0.33 -5.80 5.05
CA SER A 66 0.85 -6.31 6.32
C SER A 66 -0.12 -6.21 7.49
N PHE A 67 -1.34 -5.72 7.24
CA PHE A 67 -2.38 -5.58 8.25
C PHE A 67 -3.78 -5.83 7.68
N GLY A 68 -4.30 -4.93 6.82
CA GLY A 68 -5.47 -5.18 5.96
C GLY A 68 -5.08 -5.89 4.67
N HIS A 69 -6.04 -6.18 3.80
CA HIS A 69 -5.88 -6.78 2.47
C HIS A 69 -5.13 -8.13 2.45
N MET A 70 -5.14 -8.86 3.54
CA MET A 70 -4.45 -10.15 3.66
C MET A 70 -5.38 -11.36 3.43
N TYR A 71 -6.55 -11.15 2.85
CA TYR A 71 -7.59 -12.17 2.71
C TYR A 71 -7.04 -13.52 2.22
N ARG A 72 -6.32 -13.52 1.09
CA ARG A 72 -5.83 -14.75 0.45
C ARG A 72 -4.85 -15.53 1.33
N ILE A 73 -4.03 -14.85 2.10
CA ILE A 73 -3.11 -15.46 3.07
C ILE A 73 -3.89 -15.97 4.29
N LEU A 74 -4.75 -15.14 4.85
CA LEU A 74 -5.48 -15.44 6.09
C LEU A 74 -6.61 -16.46 5.90
N SER A 75 -7.03 -16.76 4.66
CA SER A 75 -7.99 -17.82 4.36
C SER A 75 -7.34 -19.21 4.20
N THR A 76 -6.01 -19.32 4.29
CA THR A 76 -5.32 -20.60 4.24
C THR A 76 -5.46 -21.36 5.56
N LYS A 77 -5.42 -22.70 5.53
CA LYS A 77 -5.42 -23.53 6.74
C LYS A 77 -4.22 -23.25 7.64
N THR A 78 -3.11 -22.85 7.02
CA THR A 78 -1.85 -22.54 7.73
C THR A 78 -1.93 -21.23 8.50
N CYS A 79 -2.71 -20.24 8.01
CA CYS A 79 -2.73 -18.87 8.55
C CYS A 79 -4.09 -18.41 9.09
N CYS A 80 -5.15 -19.22 9.02
CA CYS A 80 -6.50 -18.81 9.44
C CYS A 80 -6.62 -18.42 10.92
N ASP A 81 -5.73 -18.91 11.77
CA ASP A 81 -5.66 -18.51 13.18
C ASP A 81 -5.06 -17.10 13.38
N LEU A 82 -4.40 -16.55 12.35
CA LEU A 82 -3.92 -15.16 12.30
C LEU A 82 -4.98 -14.19 11.76
N CYS A 83 -6.12 -14.66 11.26
CA CYS A 83 -7.22 -13.80 10.83
C CYS A 83 -7.96 -13.20 12.02
N GLU A 84 -8.34 -11.93 11.94
CA GLU A 84 -9.15 -11.26 12.97
C GLU A 84 -10.52 -11.94 13.14
N LEU A 85 -11.22 -12.19 12.03
CA LEU A 85 -12.48 -12.92 12.06
C LEU A 85 -12.25 -14.44 12.01
N PRO A 86 -12.99 -15.23 12.79
CA PRO A 86 -12.87 -16.69 12.77
C PRO A 86 -13.39 -17.29 11.45
N ASP A 87 -13.02 -18.55 11.20
CA ASP A 87 -13.51 -19.35 10.09
C ASP A 87 -13.16 -18.83 8.67
N SER A 88 -12.13 -18.01 8.56
CA SER A 88 -11.68 -17.44 7.26
C SER A 88 -11.34 -18.52 6.22
N GLU A 89 -10.87 -19.69 6.65
CA GLU A 89 -10.56 -20.82 5.77
C GLU A 89 -11.81 -21.47 5.14
N LYS A 90 -13.00 -21.15 5.65
CA LYS A 90 -14.27 -21.65 5.12
C LYS A 90 -14.93 -20.69 4.15
N ILE A 91 -14.44 -19.47 4.08
CA ILE A 91 -14.97 -18.42 3.22
C ILE A 91 -14.26 -18.49 1.86
N PRO A 92 -14.95 -18.69 0.73
CA PRO A 92 -14.31 -18.71 -0.58
C PRO A 92 -13.83 -17.30 -0.95
N PHE A 93 -12.65 -17.22 -1.56
CA PHE A 93 -12.12 -15.95 -2.07
C PHE A 93 -13.07 -15.33 -3.11
N SER A 94 -13.30 -14.04 -2.99
CA SER A 94 -14.12 -13.28 -3.94
C SER A 94 -13.48 -11.92 -4.20
N TYR A 95 -13.21 -11.60 -5.45
CA TYR A 95 -12.75 -10.27 -5.87
C TYR A 95 -13.77 -9.15 -5.58
N THR A 96 -15.05 -9.50 -5.42
CA THR A 96 -16.13 -8.54 -5.16
C THR A 96 -16.46 -8.37 -3.67
N TYR A 97 -15.96 -9.27 -2.82
CA TYR A 97 -16.22 -9.31 -1.38
C TYR A 97 -14.93 -9.44 -0.58
N ALA A 98 -13.96 -8.58 -0.88
CA ALA A 98 -12.67 -8.58 -0.19
C ALA A 98 -12.67 -7.77 1.13
N GLY A 99 -13.83 -7.25 1.56
CA GLY A 99 -13.94 -6.35 2.72
C GLY A 99 -14.00 -7.03 4.09
N ASP A 100 -14.23 -8.35 4.16
CA ASP A 100 -14.29 -9.11 5.40
C ASP A 100 -13.20 -10.19 5.41
N HIS A 101 -12.77 -10.64 6.60
CA HIS A 101 -11.77 -11.71 6.78
C HIS A 101 -10.39 -11.41 6.14
N HIS A 102 -10.04 -10.13 6.03
CA HIS A 102 -8.77 -9.71 5.43
C HIS A 102 -7.82 -9.00 6.40
N THR A 103 -8.24 -8.80 7.65
CA THR A 103 -7.46 -8.11 8.67
C THR A 103 -6.70 -9.10 9.56
N LEU A 104 -5.43 -8.81 9.81
CA LEU A 104 -4.57 -9.58 10.70
C LEU A 104 -5.03 -9.42 12.16
N ASN A 105 -5.08 -10.52 12.90
CA ASN A 105 -5.35 -10.50 14.33
C ASN A 105 -4.10 -10.11 15.13
N VAL A 106 -3.97 -8.84 15.49
CA VAL A 106 -2.83 -8.30 16.24
C VAL A 106 -2.81 -8.70 17.72
N SER A 107 -3.88 -9.33 18.23
CA SER A 107 -3.87 -9.94 19.58
C SER A 107 -3.15 -11.29 19.60
N ASN A 108 -2.89 -11.90 18.45
CA ASN A 108 -2.10 -13.12 18.37
C ASN A 108 -0.60 -12.78 18.45
N PRO A 109 0.14 -13.31 19.44
CA PRO A 109 1.56 -12.97 19.62
C PRO A 109 2.46 -13.38 18.45
N ARG A 110 1.99 -14.31 17.58
CA ARG A 110 2.74 -14.71 16.38
C ARG A 110 2.56 -13.75 15.20
N ALA A 111 1.55 -12.86 15.24
CA ALA A 111 1.16 -12.05 14.10
C ALA A 111 2.30 -11.13 13.62
N VAL A 112 2.93 -10.40 14.53
CA VAL A 112 4.00 -9.47 14.18
C VAL A 112 5.24 -10.19 13.63
N ASP A 113 5.63 -11.33 14.20
CA ASP A 113 6.76 -12.12 13.72
C ASP A 113 6.49 -12.73 12.36
N PHE A 114 5.26 -13.17 12.12
CA PHE A 114 4.82 -13.65 10.82
C PHE A 114 4.98 -12.55 9.77
N ILE A 115 4.46 -11.34 10.02
CA ILE A 115 4.61 -10.20 9.09
C ILE A 115 6.08 -9.84 8.87
N LYS A 116 6.88 -9.75 9.94
CA LYS A 116 8.33 -9.49 9.82
C LYS A 116 9.03 -10.54 8.95
N SER A 117 8.60 -11.79 9.00
CA SER A 117 9.16 -12.85 8.15
C SER A 117 8.85 -12.63 6.67
N LEU A 118 7.60 -12.25 6.33
CA LEU A 118 7.21 -11.93 4.96
C LEU A 118 7.93 -10.70 4.42
N ILE A 119 8.00 -9.63 5.22
CA ILE A 119 8.74 -8.42 4.87
C ILE A 119 10.21 -8.74 4.62
N THR A 120 10.85 -9.53 5.50
CA THR A 120 12.26 -9.92 5.36
C THR A 120 12.51 -10.67 4.05
N GLU A 121 11.66 -11.64 3.71
CA GLU A 121 11.79 -12.42 2.48
C GLU A 121 11.61 -11.54 1.25
N TYR A 122 10.55 -10.72 1.22
CA TYR A 122 10.21 -9.89 0.07
C TYR A 122 11.23 -8.74 -0.12
N ARG A 123 11.58 -8.03 0.93
CA ARG A 123 12.53 -6.91 0.88
C ARG A 123 13.90 -7.29 0.33
N ALA A 124 14.37 -8.51 0.61
CA ALA A 124 15.68 -8.99 0.16
C ALA A 124 15.85 -9.00 -1.38
N LEU A 125 14.77 -8.86 -2.12
CA LEU A 125 14.76 -8.88 -3.59
C LEU A 125 14.98 -7.50 -4.23
N PHE A 126 14.94 -6.44 -3.42
CA PHE A 126 14.98 -5.05 -3.86
C PHE A 126 16.24 -4.33 -3.38
N THR A 127 16.69 -3.39 -4.16
CA THR A 127 17.80 -2.50 -3.77
C THR A 127 17.34 -1.24 -3.06
N SER A 128 16.04 -0.96 -3.05
CA SER A 128 15.45 0.17 -2.34
C SER A 128 15.69 0.09 -0.83
N LYS A 129 15.91 1.25 -0.23
CA LYS A 129 15.90 1.43 1.23
C LYS A 129 14.56 1.88 1.78
N LYS A 130 13.53 1.95 0.96
CA LYS A 130 12.15 2.20 1.35
C LYS A 130 11.36 0.91 1.36
N PHE A 131 10.34 0.83 2.20
CA PHE A 131 9.39 -0.28 2.25
C PHE A 131 8.01 0.23 2.64
N ASN A 132 7.00 -0.01 1.78
CA ASN A 132 5.62 0.30 2.12
C ASN A 132 4.99 -0.90 2.83
N ILE A 133 4.69 -0.73 4.12
CA ILE A 133 3.99 -1.74 4.93
C ILE A 133 2.47 -1.72 4.74
N CYS A 134 1.94 -0.81 3.93
CA CYS A 134 0.51 -0.60 3.66
C CYS A 134 -0.30 -0.25 4.91
N CYS A 135 -0.89 -1.20 5.59
CA CYS A 135 -1.67 -1.06 6.83
C CYS A 135 -2.99 -0.28 6.70
N ASP A 136 -3.51 -0.14 5.49
CA ASP A 136 -4.79 0.49 5.20
C ASP A 136 -5.98 -0.44 5.44
N GLU A 137 -7.16 0.15 5.53
CA GLU A 137 -8.48 -0.51 5.48
C GLU A 137 -8.63 -1.75 6.40
N THR A 138 -8.18 -1.65 7.64
CA THR A 138 -8.28 -2.72 8.63
C THR A 138 -9.71 -2.87 9.19
N PHE A 139 -10.68 -3.14 8.31
CA PHE A 139 -12.11 -3.07 8.60
C PHE A 139 -12.59 -4.04 9.68
N ASP A 140 -11.89 -5.17 9.87
CA ASP A 140 -12.28 -6.19 10.86
C ASP A 140 -11.67 -5.94 12.24
N LEU A 141 -10.72 -5.03 12.39
CA LEU A 141 -9.99 -4.82 13.64
C LEU A 141 -10.94 -4.60 14.82
N GLY A 142 -10.73 -5.32 15.89
CA GLY A 142 -11.58 -5.23 17.08
C GLY A 142 -12.95 -5.89 16.96
N LYS A 143 -13.27 -6.55 15.85
CA LYS A 143 -14.59 -7.16 15.64
C LYS A 143 -14.65 -8.67 15.86
N GLY A 144 -13.50 -9.30 16.00
CA GLY A 144 -13.38 -10.74 16.15
C GLY A 144 -12.51 -11.15 17.33
N ARG A 145 -11.35 -11.74 17.04
CA ARG A 145 -10.46 -12.33 18.05
C ARG A 145 -9.80 -11.28 18.94
N SER A 146 -9.56 -10.09 18.44
CA SER A 146 -9.01 -8.97 19.22
C SER A 146 -10.06 -8.13 19.94
N LYS A 147 -11.36 -8.51 19.86
CA LYS A 147 -12.46 -7.69 20.41
C LYS A 147 -12.28 -7.32 21.87
N ALA A 148 -11.95 -8.29 22.73
CA ALA A 148 -11.78 -8.01 24.15
C ALA A 148 -10.64 -7.00 24.41
N LEU A 149 -9.56 -7.07 23.63
CA LEU A 149 -8.45 -6.15 23.72
C LEU A 149 -8.82 -4.76 23.17
N ALA A 150 -9.62 -4.72 22.11
CA ALA A 150 -10.15 -3.47 21.54
C ALA A 150 -11.16 -2.80 22.49
N ASP A 151 -12.00 -3.56 23.18
CA ASP A 151 -12.93 -3.04 24.20
C ASP A 151 -12.16 -2.43 25.40
N GLU A 152 -10.98 -2.96 25.74
CA GLU A 152 -10.13 -2.46 26.84
C GLU A 152 -9.28 -1.24 26.42
N LYS A 153 -8.64 -1.30 25.24
CA LYS A 153 -7.61 -0.31 24.83
C LYS A 153 -8.04 0.64 23.71
N GLY A 154 -9.11 0.29 23.01
CA GLY A 154 -9.54 0.96 21.78
C GLY A 154 -8.91 0.37 20.51
N GLU A 155 -9.68 0.30 19.43
CA GLU A 155 -9.20 -0.18 18.11
C GLU A 155 -7.98 0.61 17.61
N HIS A 156 -8.03 1.94 17.84
CA HIS A 156 -6.95 2.83 17.46
C HIS A 156 -5.61 2.47 18.12
N ALA A 157 -5.60 2.16 19.42
CA ALA A 157 -4.38 1.77 20.12
C ALA A 157 -3.80 0.45 19.59
N LEU A 158 -4.67 -0.49 19.18
CA LEU A 158 -4.24 -1.74 18.56
C LEU A 158 -3.60 -1.48 17.18
N TYR A 159 -4.23 -0.63 16.39
CA TYR A 159 -3.71 -0.21 15.08
C TYR A 159 -2.32 0.41 15.23
N MET A 160 -2.20 1.44 16.09
CA MET A 160 -0.94 2.16 16.29
C MET A 160 0.16 1.27 16.83
N ALA A 161 -0.15 0.36 17.77
CA ALA A 161 0.84 -0.57 18.30
C ALA A 161 1.47 -1.43 17.19
N HIS A 162 0.68 -1.92 16.24
CA HIS A 162 1.17 -2.73 15.12
C HIS A 162 2.00 -1.90 14.15
N VAL A 163 1.48 -0.76 13.70
CA VAL A 163 2.17 0.11 12.74
C VAL A 163 3.50 0.64 13.30
N VAL A 164 3.49 1.15 14.53
CA VAL A 164 4.70 1.68 15.18
C VAL A 164 5.75 0.59 15.39
N GLU A 165 5.34 -0.62 15.76
CA GLU A 165 6.25 -1.74 15.91
C GLU A 165 6.96 -2.09 14.60
N LEU A 166 6.22 -2.19 13.49
CA LEU A 166 6.80 -2.47 12.17
C LEU A 166 7.70 -1.32 11.70
N CYS A 167 7.27 -0.06 11.91
CA CYS A 167 8.07 1.11 11.55
C CYS A 167 9.40 1.14 12.30
N ARG A 168 9.38 0.97 13.63
CA ARG A 168 10.62 0.94 14.46
C ARG A 168 11.54 -0.20 14.04
N TRP A 169 10.96 -1.37 13.77
CA TRP A 169 11.74 -2.52 13.35
C TRP A 169 12.42 -2.31 11.99
N LEU A 170 11.78 -1.65 11.04
CA LEU A 170 12.38 -1.30 9.73
C LEU A 170 13.45 -0.21 9.89
N LEU A 171 13.16 0.86 10.63
CA LEU A 171 14.12 1.94 10.90
C LEU A 171 15.41 1.41 11.55
N ALA A 172 15.30 0.45 12.47
CA ALA A 172 16.47 -0.20 13.09
C ALA A 172 17.35 -0.98 12.08
N GLN A 173 16.87 -1.21 10.87
CA GLN A 173 17.58 -1.88 9.78
C GLN A 173 17.99 -0.92 8.65
N ASP A 174 18.00 0.39 8.90
CA ASP A 174 18.29 1.43 7.90
C ASP A 174 17.33 1.37 6.69
N VAL A 175 16.03 1.09 6.95
CA VAL A 175 14.96 1.07 5.96
C VAL A 175 13.92 2.11 6.33
N THR A 176 13.56 2.98 5.40
CA THR A 176 12.52 3.99 5.55
C THR A 176 11.14 3.35 5.37
N PRO A 177 10.32 3.25 6.44
CA PRO A 177 8.98 2.73 6.33
C PRO A 177 8.05 3.73 5.64
N MET A 178 7.10 3.20 4.88
CA MET A 178 5.97 3.95 4.33
C MET A 178 4.68 3.22 4.74
N PHE A 179 3.58 3.96 4.95
CA PHE A 179 2.27 3.36 5.22
C PHE A 179 1.14 4.26 4.70
N TRP A 180 -0.04 3.69 4.45
CA TRP A 180 -1.21 4.45 4.01
C TRP A 180 -1.84 5.22 5.16
N GLY A 181 -2.09 6.50 4.95
CA GLY A 181 -2.43 7.46 6.01
C GLY A 181 -3.90 7.61 6.33
N ASP A 182 -4.79 6.73 5.87
CA ASP A 182 -6.24 6.85 6.04
C ASP A 182 -6.70 6.90 7.52
N ILE A 183 -6.03 6.18 8.40
CA ILE A 183 -6.32 6.23 9.83
C ILE A 183 -5.99 7.61 10.44
N MET A 184 -4.98 8.30 9.91
CA MET A 184 -4.55 9.60 10.43
C MET A 184 -5.58 10.71 10.16
N TRP A 185 -6.47 10.56 9.18
CA TRP A 185 -7.56 11.51 8.97
C TRP A 185 -8.62 11.46 10.06
N ARG A 186 -8.81 10.27 10.66
CA ARG A 186 -9.79 10.05 11.73
C ARG A 186 -9.21 10.36 13.10
N HIS A 187 -7.92 10.12 13.27
CA HIS A 187 -7.17 10.23 14.51
C HIS A 187 -5.87 11.00 14.30
N PRO A 188 -5.94 12.31 13.99
CA PRO A 188 -4.74 13.10 13.69
C PRO A 188 -3.74 13.12 14.84
N GLU A 189 -4.23 13.10 16.08
CA GLU A 189 -3.42 13.07 17.31
C GLU A 189 -2.48 11.86 17.38
N ALA A 190 -2.86 10.76 16.71
CA ALA A 190 -2.05 9.54 16.66
C ALA A 190 -0.74 9.71 15.89
N TYR A 191 -0.66 10.70 15.02
CA TYR A 191 0.57 10.93 14.29
C TYR A 191 1.78 11.19 15.21
N ALA A 192 1.54 11.71 16.42
CA ALA A 192 2.59 11.91 17.43
C ALA A 192 3.28 10.61 17.88
N GLU A 193 2.66 9.45 17.67
CA GLU A 193 3.22 8.14 17.98
C GLU A 193 4.11 7.58 16.85
N ILE A 194 3.97 8.11 15.64
CA ILE A 194 4.74 7.67 14.47
C ILE A 194 6.20 8.09 14.64
N PRO A 195 7.16 7.16 14.52
CA PRO A 195 8.58 7.47 14.61
C PRO A 195 9.03 8.46 13.53
N GLU A 196 10.03 9.28 13.85
CA GLU A 196 10.70 10.11 12.86
C GLU A 196 11.31 9.25 11.73
N GLY A 197 11.28 9.75 10.50
CA GLY A 197 11.81 9.04 9.33
C GLY A 197 10.78 8.13 8.63
N VAL A 198 9.54 8.08 9.11
CA VAL A 198 8.43 7.36 8.44
C VAL A 198 7.74 8.28 7.44
N ILE A 199 7.37 7.74 6.27
CA ILE A 199 6.64 8.46 5.24
C ILE A 199 5.16 8.05 5.27
N CYS A 200 4.27 9.03 5.46
CA CYS A 200 2.83 8.85 5.37
C CYS A 200 2.37 9.00 3.91
N LEU A 201 1.68 8.00 3.38
CA LEU A 201 1.09 8.00 2.05
C LEU A 201 -0.35 8.51 2.14
N ASN A 202 -0.55 9.77 1.81
CA ASN A 202 -1.83 10.47 1.93
C ASN A 202 -2.63 10.33 0.63
N TRP A 203 -3.53 9.35 0.57
CA TRP A 203 -4.27 9.02 -0.63
C TRP A 203 -5.67 9.63 -0.69
N GLY A 204 -6.15 9.85 -1.90
CA GLY A 204 -7.53 10.28 -2.14
C GLY A 204 -7.82 10.45 -3.62
N TYR A 205 -9.00 9.98 -4.06
CA TYR A 205 -9.33 9.78 -5.48
C TYR A 205 -10.49 10.65 -5.98
N LEU A 206 -10.97 11.58 -5.16
CA LEU A 206 -12.01 12.52 -5.59
C LEU A 206 -11.43 13.51 -6.60
N PRO A 207 -12.21 13.93 -7.64
CA PRO A 207 -11.77 14.94 -8.60
C PRO A 207 -11.30 16.22 -7.93
N GLU A 208 -12.00 16.64 -6.88
CA GLU A 208 -11.69 17.81 -6.06
C GLU A 208 -11.32 17.34 -4.65
N GLN A 209 -10.13 16.70 -4.55
CA GLN A 209 -9.66 16.18 -3.28
C GLN A 209 -9.51 17.29 -2.24
N ARG A 210 -9.89 16.97 -1.01
CA ARG A 210 -9.92 17.94 0.08
C ARG A 210 -8.52 18.39 0.49
N GLU A 211 -8.32 19.69 0.49
CA GLU A 211 -7.05 20.30 0.88
C GLU A 211 -6.69 20.08 2.35
N ASN A 212 -7.71 20.04 3.24
CA ASN A 212 -7.48 19.91 4.66
C ASN A 212 -6.78 18.59 5.04
N GLU A 213 -6.97 17.51 4.32
CA GLU A 213 -6.33 16.23 4.60
C GLU A 213 -4.80 16.31 4.44
N VAL A 214 -4.32 17.07 3.45
CA VAL A 214 -2.88 17.29 3.22
C VAL A 214 -2.34 18.35 4.22
N ARG A 215 -3.12 19.41 4.45
CA ARG A 215 -2.76 20.49 5.38
C ARG A 215 -2.60 20.00 6.82
N ASP A 216 -3.57 19.23 7.29
CA ASP A 216 -3.64 18.82 8.69
C ASP A 216 -2.48 17.87 9.04
N LEU A 217 -2.14 16.93 8.15
CA LEU A 217 -0.94 16.11 8.30
C LEU A 217 0.35 16.95 8.28
N ALA A 218 0.46 17.92 7.38
CA ALA A 218 1.62 18.81 7.36
C ALA A 218 1.76 19.63 8.67
N GLN A 219 0.65 20.10 9.23
CA GLN A 219 0.64 20.84 10.50
C GLN A 219 1.08 19.98 11.70
N MET A 220 0.89 18.67 11.62
CA MET A 220 1.40 17.72 12.62
C MET A 220 2.87 17.36 12.41
N GLY A 221 3.53 17.93 11.41
CA GLY A 221 4.92 17.62 11.07
C GLY A 221 5.12 16.34 10.27
N ALA A 222 4.05 15.82 9.63
CA ALA A 222 4.15 14.59 8.86
C ALA A 222 5.05 14.75 7.63
N THR A 223 5.99 13.83 7.49
CA THR A 223 6.65 13.59 6.19
C THR A 223 5.67 12.82 5.32
N GLN A 224 5.15 13.43 4.24
CA GLN A 224 4.10 12.82 3.46
C GLN A 224 4.37 12.83 1.95
N TYR A 225 3.85 11.79 1.27
CA TYR A 225 3.56 11.82 -0.17
C TYR A 225 2.07 12.07 -0.36
N VAL A 226 1.72 12.80 -1.41
CA VAL A 226 0.33 12.87 -1.89
C VAL A 226 0.09 11.76 -2.92
N CYS A 227 -1.02 11.04 -2.79
CA CYS A 227 -1.27 9.83 -3.56
C CYS A 227 -2.60 9.93 -4.32
N PRO A 228 -2.62 10.61 -5.49
CA PRO A 228 -3.76 10.61 -6.40
C PRO A 228 -3.93 9.25 -7.09
N GLY A 229 -4.94 9.13 -7.94
CA GLY A 229 -5.21 7.91 -8.70
C GLY A 229 -5.35 8.10 -10.19
N VAL A 230 -5.00 7.06 -10.94
CA VAL A 230 -5.24 6.98 -12.39
C VAL A 230 -6.71 6.73 -12.73
N CYS A 231 -7.50 6.25 -11.75
CA CYS A 231 -8.95 6.02 -11.82
C CYS A 231 -9.39 5.04 -12.92
N THR A 232 -8.69 3.92 -13.05
CA THR A 232 -8.96 2.83 -14.02
C THR A 232 -9.59 1.59 -13.41
N TRP A 233 -9.42 1.36 -12.11
CA TRP A 233 -9.96 0.19 -11.41
C TRP A 233 -11.49 0.20 -11.30
N ASN A 234 -12.11 -0.98 -11.14
CA ASN A 234 -13.57 -1.20 -11.01
C ASN A 234 -14.40 -0.83 -12.23
N ARG A 235 -13.83 -0.72 -13.42
CA ARG A 235 -14.56 -0.24 -14.62
C ARG A 235 -13.91 -0.68 -15.92
N TRP A 236 -14.68 -0.61 -16.98
CA TRP A 236 -14.23 -0.95 -18.34
C TRP A 236 -13.38 0.14 -18.99
N LEU A 237 -13.68 1.40 -18.68
CA LEU A 237 -12.99 2.56 -19.21
C LEU A 237 -12.56 3.49 -18.08
N PRO A 238 -11.41 4.15 -18.20
CA PRO A 238 -10.89 5.06 -17.19
C PRO A 238 -11.78 6.30 -17.02
N LEU A 239 -11.85 6.82 -15.79
CA LEU A 239 -12.38 8.14 -15.51
C LEU A 239 -11.30 9.20 -15.74
N THR A 240 -10.97 9.46 -17.00
CA THR A 240 -9.85 10.34 -17.39
C THR A 240 -9.98 11.75 -16.84
N GLU A 241 -11.19 12.33 -16.85
CA GLU A 241 -11.42 13.66 -16.29
C GLU A 241 -11.26 13.68 -14.77
N ASN A 242 -11.74 12.65 -14.08
CA ASN A 242 -11.50 12.51 -12.62
C ASN A 242 -10.02 12.40 -12.31
N SER A 243 -9.31 11.54 -13.04
CA SER A 243 -7.87 11.37 -12.87
C SER A 243 -7.13 12.70 -13.10
N TYR A 244 -7.45 13.43 -14.17
CA TYR A 244 -6.88 14.74 -14.44
C TYR A 244 -7.09 15.72 -13.28
N LYS A 245 -8.34 15.92 -12.85
CA LYS A 245 -8.69 16.84 -11.76
C LYS A 245 -8.06 16.43 -10.44
N ASN A 246 -8.11 15.14 -10.12
CA ASN A 246 -7.55 14.58 -8.89
C ASN A 246 -6.03 14.76 -8.82
N ASN A 247 -5.30 14.38 -9.88
CA ASN A 247 -3.85 14.58 -9.94
C ASN A 247 -3.48 16.05 -9.82
N ARG A 248 -4.19 16.94 -10.50
CA ARG A 248 -3.97 18.40 -10.41
C ARG A 248 -4.17 18.92 -8.99
N ALA A 249 -5.29 18.56 -8.35
CA ALA A 249 -5.61 18.99 -6.99
C ALA A 249 -4.57 18.49 -5.98
N MET A 250 -4.27 17.19 -6.01
CA MET A 250 -3.32 16.56 -5.08
C MET A 250 -1.91 17.11 -5.25
N CYS A 251 -1.43 17.31 -6.48
CA CYS A 251 -0.13 17.93 -6.73
C CYS A 251 -0.09 19.39 -6.24
N GLY A 252 -1.15 20.17 -6.46
CA GLY A 252 -1.28 21.52 -5.94
C GLY A 252 -1.24 21.58 -4.41
N HIS A 253 -2.00 20.71 -3.74
CA HIS A 253 -1.98 20.60 -2.28
C HIS A 253 -0.61 20.14 -1.77
N GLY A 254 -0.02 19.13 -2.39
CA GLY A 254 1.31 18.62 -2.05
C GLY A 254 2.38 19.71 -2.07
N ARG A 255 2.43 20.53 -3.13
CA ARG A 255 3.35 21.68 -3.22
C ARG A 255 3.09 22.71 -2.14
N LYS A 256 1.82 23.08 -1.93
CA LYS A 256 1.42 24.08 -0.95
C LYS A 256 1.82 23.70 0.47
N TYR A 257 1.77 22.40 0.80
CA TYR A 257 2.05 21.89 2.14
C TYR A 257 3.35 21.04 2.21
N HIS A 258 4.24 21.25 1.26
CA HIS A 258 5.61 20.69 1.26
C HIS A 258 5.67 19.16 1.37
N ALA A 259 4.71 18.45 0.74
CA ALA A 259 4.84 17.01 0.54
C ALA A 259 6.14 16.70 -0.24
N ILE A 260 6.86 15.67 0.19
CA ILE A 260 8.17 15.33 -0.36
C ILE A 260 8.11 14.46 -1.62
N GLY A 261 6.92 13.98 -1.98
CA GLY A 261 6.73 13.11 -3.15
C GLY A 261 5.28 13.03 -3.60
N LEU A 262 5.12 12.46 -4.80
CA LEU A 262 3.87 12.05 -5.41
C LEU A 262 3.93 10.56 -5.70
N LEU A 263 2.91 9.81 -5.27
CA LEU A 263 2.69 8.43 -5.63
C LEU A 263 1.33 8.29 -6.33
N ASN A 264 1.30 8.34 -7.65
CA ASN A 264 0.07 8.15 -8.42
C ASN A 264 -0.30 6.67 -8.45
N THR A 265 -1.48 6.31 -7.96
CA THR A 265 -1.89 4.93 -7.73
C THR A 265 -2.72 4.34 -8.86
N ASP A 266 -2.52 3.05 -9.11
CA ASP A 266 -3.33 2.22 -9.99
C ASP A 266 -3.67 0.90 -9.28
N TRP A 267 -4.94 0.66 -9.00
CA TRP A 267 -5.38 -0.48 -8.19
C TRP A 267 -5.96 -1.61 -9.03
N GLY A 268 -5.85 -2.82 -8.51
CA GLY A 268 -6.37 -4.04 -9.14
C GLY A 268 -7.74 -4.48 -8.66
N ASP A 269 -8.50 -3.59 -8.00
CA ASP A 269 -9.81 -3.91 -7.43
C ASP A 269 -10.73 -4.58 -8.45
N TYR A 270 -11.51 -5.55 -7.97
CA TYR A 270 -12.41 -6.37 -8.79
C TYR A 270 -11.70 -7.04 -9.99
N GLY A 271 -10.40 -7.34 -9.86
CA GLY A 271 -9.61 -8.04 -10.86
C GLY A 271 -9.12 -7.18 -12.02
N HIS A 272 -9.17 -5.86 -11.89
CA HIS A 272 -8.71 -4.88 -12.90
C HIS A 272 -9.21 -5.19 -14.32
N ILE A 273 -10.54 -5.16 -14.50
CA ILE A 273 -11.19 -5.48 -15.78
C ILE A 273 -10.84 -4.51 -16.92
N CYS A 274 -10.34 -3.33 -16.60
CA CYS A 274 -9.81 -2.36 -17.55
C CYS A 274 -8.46 -2.85 -18.09
N HIS A 275 -8.23 -2.69 -19.39
CA HIS A 275 -6.92 -3.06 -19.96
C HIS A 275 -5.81 -2.18 -19.35
N PRO A 276 -4.68 -2.75 -18.88
CA PRO A 276 -3.63 -2.01 -18.16
C PRO A 276 -3.12 -0.74 -18.88
N TRP A 277 -3.02 -0.75 -20.21
CA TRP A 277 -2.59 0.43 -20.96
C TRP A 277 -3.56 1.62 -20.91
N PHE A 278 -4.78 1.44 -20.44
CA PHE A 278 -5.69 2.55 -20.17
C PHE A 278 -5.29 3.39 -18.95
N SER A 279 -4.39 2.89 -18.12
CA SER A 279 -3.81 3.66 -17.01
C SER A 279 -2.82 4.73 -17.48
N VAL A 280 -2.27 4.60 -18.68
CA VAL A 280 -1.23 5.50 -19.20
C VAL A 280 -1.63 6.99 -19.15
N PRO A 281 -2.82 7.43 -19.59
CA PRO A 281 -3.19 8.85 -19.47
C PRO A 281 -3.13 9.36 -18.03
N GLY A 282 -3.65 8.60 -17.06
CA GLY A 282 -3.59 8.97 -15.64
C GLY A 282 -2.16 9.02 -15.09
N ILE A 283 -1.30 8.09 -15.49
CA ILE A 283 0.13 8.10 -15.15
C ILE A 283 0.79 9.39 -15.68
N LEU A 284 0.49 9.77 -16.91
CA LEU A 284 1.05 10.98 -17.54
C LEU A 284 0.56 12.27 -16.86
N TYR A 285 -0.69 12.30 -16.39
CA TYR A 285 -1.18 13.44 -15.60
C TYR A 285 -0.38 13.59 -14.30
N GLY A 286 -0.14 12.49 -13.58
CA GLY A 286 0.71 12.51 -12.39
C GLY A 286 2.11 13.04 -12.69
N ALA A 287 2.76 12.54 -13.73
CA ALA A 287 4.07 13.00 -14.14
C ALA A 287 4.11 14.50 -14.52
N ALA A 288 3.12 14.96 -15.30
CA ALA A 288 3.02 16.35 -15.73
C ALA A 288 2.79 17.30 -14.55
N PHE A 289 1.79 17.00 -13.69
CA PHE A 289 1.46 17.85 -12.54
C PHE A 289 2.51 17.77 -11.40
N ALA A 290 3.25 16.68 -11.28
CA ALA A 290 4.40 16.62 -10.37
C ALA A 290 5.52 17.59 -10.81
N TRP A 291 5.68 17.76 -12.13
CA TRP A 291 6.65 18.71 -12.69
C TRP A 291 6.14 20.15 -12.65
N ASN A 292 4.91 20.38 -13.08
CA ASN A 292 4.25 21.68 -13.07
C ASN A 292 2.74 21.51 -12.86
N ALA A 293 2.22 22.00 -11.74
CA ALA A 293 0.80 21.88 -11.36
C ALA A 293 -0.07 23.06 -11.84
N ASP A 294 0.52 24.07 -12.50
CA ASP A 294 -0.15 25.28 -13.02
C ASP A 294 -0.73 25.08 -14.42
#